data_db94f40f1c0839a71876621941fb710b
#
_entry.id   db94f40f1c0839a71876621941fb710b
#
_cell.length_a   1.000
_cell.length_b   1.000
_cell.length_c   1.000
_cell.angle_alpha   90.00
_cell.angle_beta   90.00
_cell.angle_gamma   90.00
#
_symmetry.space_group_name_H-M   'P 1'
#
loop_
_entity.id
_entity.type
_entity.pdbx_description
1 polymer ?
#
loop_
_entity_poly.entity_id
_entity_poly.type
_entity_poly.pdbx_seq_one_letter_code
_entity_poly.pdbx_strand_id
1 'polypeptide(L)' 'MRSAIEEKIVTARIALLLKKPFFGNMATRLKLIEKPEIGTAATDGRHLWYAPEFIERLNPKQTEFLLAHEVLHVAFEH' A
#
# COMPACT_ATOMS: atom_id res chain seq x y z
N MET A 1 -7.03 -7.99 -15.68
CA MET A 1 -7.88 -6.92 -15.11
C MET A 1 -7.66 -6.85 -13.61
N ARG A 2 -7.46 -5.64 -13.07
CA ARG A 2 -7.26 -5.48 -11.64
C ARG A 2 -8.58 -5.56 -10.89
N SER A 3 -8.53 -6.08 -9.67
CA SER A 3 -9.69 -6.06 -8.80
C SER A 3 -9.94 -4.63 -8.31
N ALA A 4 -11.15 -4.37 -7.78
CA ALA A 4 -11.47 -3.06 -7.23
C ALA A 4 -10.56 -2.71 -6.05
N ILE A 5 -10.16 -3.70 -5.27
CA ILE A 5 -9.25 -3.51 -4.14
C ILE A 5 -7.86 -3.12 -4.64
N GLU A 6 -7.36 -3.81 -5.65
CA GLU A 6 -6.06 -3.50 -6.23
C GLU A 6 -6.05 -2.10 -6.83
N GLU A 7 -7.13 -1.71 -7.51
CA GLU A 7 -7.28 -0.36 -8.05
C GLU A 7 -7.21 0.69 -6.96
N LYS A 8 -7.80 0.41 -5.81
CA LYS A 8 -7.79 1.30 -4.67
C LYS A 8 -6.37 1.56 -4.18
N ILE A 9 -5.57 0.50 -4.10
CA ILE A 9 -4.18 0.62 -3.70
C ILE A 9 -3.37 1.37 -4.76
N VAL A 10 -3.59 1.07 -6.03
CA VAL A 10 -2.89 1.74 -7.13
C VAL A 10 -3.20 3.23 -7.14
N THR A 11 -4.47 3.59 -6.95
CA THR A 11 -4.88 4.99 -6.87
C THR A 11 -4.20 5.70 -5.71
N ALA A 12 -4.12 5.03 -4.56
CA ALA A 12 -3.46 5.59 -3.39
C ALA A 12 -1.96 5.80 -3.63
N ARG A 13 -1.31 4.86 -4.34
CA ARG A 13 0.10 5.01 -4.70
C ARG A 13 0.34 6.22 -5.57
N ILE A 14 -0.54 6.45 -6.54
CA ILE A 14 -0.43 7.60 -7.43
C ILE A 14 -0.62 8.90 -6.66
N ALA A 15 -1.62 8.95 -5.78
CA ALA A 15 -1.87 10.12 -4.96
C ALA A 15 -0.65 10.42 -4.08
N LEU A 16 -0.08 9.38 -3.49
CA LEU A 16 1.08 9.53 -2.64
C LEU A 16 2.29 10.03 -3.43
N LEU A 17 2.46 9.53 -4.66
CA LEU A 17 3.55 9.97 -5.53
C LEU A 17 3.46 11.46 -5.83
N LEU A 18 2.24 11.96 -6.04
CA LEU A 18 2.02 13.37 -6.33
C LEU A 18 2.25 14.26 -5.11
N LYS A 19 1.87 13.78 -3.93
CA LYS A 19 1.96 14.56 -2.70
C LYS A 19 3.31 14.44 -2.00
N LYS A 20 3.87 13.25 -2.00
CA LYS A 20 5.13 12.95 -1.33
C LYS A 20 5.95 12.01 -2.21
N PRO A 21 6.68 12.58 -3.20
CA PRO A 21 7.37 11.77 -4.22
C PRO A 21 8.30 10.70 -3.68
N PHE A 22 8.98 10.98 -2.57
CA PHE A 22 9.88 9.99 -1.97
C PHE A 22 9.12 8.73 -1.56
N PHE A 23 8.05 8.92 -0.80
CA PHE A 23 7.24 7.79 -0.34
C PHE A 23 6.49 7.12 -1.49
N GLY A 24 5.95 7.93 -2.39
CA GLY A 24 5.21 7.41 -3.53
C GLY A 24 6.10 6.56 -4.44
N ASN A 25 7.32 7.03 -4.67
CA ASN A 25 8.27 6.30 -5.48
C ASN A 25 8.57 4.92 -4.89
N MET A 26 8.79 4.86 -3.56
CA MET A 26 9.02 3.59 -2.90
C MET A 26 7.77 2.70 -2.94
N ALA A 27 6.60 3.30 -2.72
CA ALA A 27 5.35 2.55 -2.73
C ALA A 27 5.06 1.92 -4.09
N THR A 28 5.39 2.63 -5.19
CA THR A 28 5.13 2.10 -6.53
C THR A 28 6.02 0.93 -6.89
N ARG A 29 7.12 0.75 -6.19
CA ARG A 29 8.04 -0.37 -6.43
C ARG A 29 7.60 -1.66 -5.74
N LEU A 30 6.68 -1.56 -4.81
CA LEU A 30 6.22 -2.74 -4.08
C LEU A 30 5.31 -3.59 -4.95
N LYS A 31 5.55 -4.90 -4.93
CA LYS A 31 4.72 -5.85 -5.64
C LYS A 31 3.51 -6.16 -4.77
N LEU A 32 2.32 -6.00 -5.34
CA LEU A 32 1.09 -6.24 -4.59
C LEU A 32 0.77 -7.73 -4.56
N ILE A 33 0.58 -8.26 -3.37
CA ILE A 33 0.24 -9.68 -3.20
C ILE A 33 -0.96 -9.77 -2.27
N GLU A 34 -2.03 -10.37 -2.77
CA GLU A 34 -3.22 -10.59 -1.97
C GLU A 34 -2.99 -11.73 -1.00
N LYS A 35 -3.25 -11.48 0.28
CA LYS A 35 -3.05 -12.49 1.31
C LYS A 35 -4.11 -12.31 2.40
N PRO A 36 -5.32 -12.86 2.16
CA PRO A 36 -6.45 -12.64 3.06
C PRO A 36 -6.20 -13.05 4.51
N GLU A 37 -5.38 -14.07 4.73
CA GLU A 37 -5.18 -14.62 6.06
C GLU A 37 -4.41 -13.70 7.00
N ILE A 38 -3.72 -12.67 6.51
CA ILE A 38 -3.01 -11.78 7.42
C ILE A 38 -3.90 -10.74 8.08
N GLY A 39 -5.10 -10.51 7.54
CA GLY A 39 -6.08 -9.60 8.14
C GLY A 39 -5.74 -8.13 8.12
N THR A 40 -4.60 -7.76 7.59
CA THR A 40 -4.12 -6.38 7.55
C THR A 40 -3.24 -6.18 6.32
N ALA A 41 -2.22 -5.35 6.42
CA ALA A 41 -1.23 -5.18 5.37
C ALA A 41 0.16 -5.24 5.97
N ALA A 42 1.13 -5.68 5.19
CA ALA A 42 2.52 -5.81 5.64
C ALA A 42 3.45 -5.67 4.44
N THR A 43 4.69 -5.29 4.69
CA THR A 43 5.69 -5.19 3.63
C THR A 43 7.05 -5.66 4.11
N ASP A 44 7.85 -6.18 3.17
CA ASP A 44 9.23 -6.57 3.44
C ASP A 44 10.22 -5.68 2.66
N GLY A 45 9.72 -4.62 2.05
CA GLY A 45 10.54 -3.74 1.23
C GLY A 45 10.45 -4.02 -0.27
N ARG A 46 9.96 -5.18 -0.65
CA ARG A 46 9.79 -5.57 -2.06
C ARG A 46 8.34 -5.86 -2.41
N HIS A 47 7.59 -6.32 -1.44
CA HIS A 47 6.21 -6.74 -1.62
C HIS A 47 5.32 -6.01 -0.65
N LEU A 48 4.07 -5.85 -1.03
CA LEU A 48 3.04 -5.38 -0.12
C LEU A 48 1.98 -6.48 -0.09
N TRP A 49 1.90 -7.18 1.04
CA TRP A 49 0.85 -8.16 1.27
C TRP A 49 -0.34 -7.44 1.86
N TYR A 50 -1.52 -7.77 1.40
CA TYR A 50 -2.71 -7.12 1.90
C TYR A 50 -3.90 -8.07 1.95
N ALA A 51 -4.73 -7.90 2.98
CA ALA A 51 -6.00 -8.60 3.08
C ALA A 51 -7.06 -7.73 2.41
N PRO A 52 -7.76 -8.24 1.37
CA PRO A 52 -8.74 -7.44 0.64
C PRO A 52 -9.80 -6.80 1.54
N GLU A 53 -10.30 -7.52 2.53
CA GLU A 53 -11.31 -7.00 3.44
C GLU A 53 -10.81 -5.80 4.24
N PHE A 54 -9.55 -5.84 4.64
CA PHE A 54 -8.96 -4.73 5.38
C PHE A 54 -8.90 -3.47 4.52
N ILE A 55 -8.42 -3.62 3.28
CA ILE A 55 -8.32 -2.48 2.35
C ILE A 55 -9.70 -1.94 1.99
N GLU A 56 -10.68 -2.83 1.84
CA GLU A 56 -12.03 -2.45 1.47
C GLU A 56 -12.66 -1.50 2.49
N ARG A 57 -12.31 -1.64 3.76
CA ARG A 57 -12.84 -0.80 4.83
C ARG A 57 -12.23 0.59 4.90
N LEU A 58 -11.12 0.79 4.21
CA LEU A 58 -10.42 2.07 4.24
C LEU A 58 -10.98 3.03 3.20
N ASN A 59 -11.05 4.30 3.55
CA ASN A 59 -11.35 5.32 2.55
C ASN A 59 -10.05 5.67 1.81
N PRO A 60 -10.10 6.46 0.71
CA PRO A 60 -8.90 6.77 -0.05
C PRO A 60 -7.78 7.40 0.77
N LYS A 61 -8.10 8.29 1.68
CA LYS A 61 -7.10 8.93 2.53
C LYS A 61 -6.46 7.95 3.49
N GLN A 62 -7.25 7.05 4.06
CA GLN A 62 -6.73 6.03 4.96
C GLN A 62 -5.82 5.07 4.21
N THR A 63 -6.15 4.76 2.95
CA THR A 63 -5.32 3.89 2.13
C THR A 63 -3.97 4.55 1.84
N GLU A 64 -3.98 5.85 1.53
CA GLU A 64 -2.73 6.60 1.34
C GLU A 64 -1.89 6.59 2.62
N PHE A 65 -2.53 6.82 3.76
CA PHE A 65 -1.86 6.83 5.05
C PHE A 65 -1.23 5.47 5.34
N LEU A 66 -1.96 4.41 5.06
CA LEU A 66 -1.45 3.05 5.26
C LEU A 66 -0.20 2.81 4.43
N LEU A 67 -0.22 3.19 3.15
CA LEU A 67 0.93 3.01 2.28
C LEU A 67 2.14 3.81 2.77
N ALA A 68 1.90 5.06 3.19
CA ALA A 68 2.98 5.89 3.72
C ALA A 68 3.57 5.27 4.98
N HIS A 69 2.72 4.72 5.84
CA HIS A 69 3.14 4.08 7.08
C HIS A 69 4.01 2.86 6.80
N GLU A 70 3.59 2.01 5.85
CA GLU A 70 4.35 0.82 5.50
C GLU A 70 5.70 1.18 4.87
N VAL A 71 5.71 2.19 4.00
CA VAL A 71 6.95 2.66 3.39
C VAL A 71 7.89 3.22 4.46
N LEU A 72 7.34 3.91 5.45
CA LEU A 72 8.13 4.46 6.53
C LEU A 72 8.84 3.35 7.32
N HIS A 73 8.14 2.26 7.57
CA HIS A 73 8.74 1.08 8.22
C HIS A 73 9.94 0.57 7.43
N VAL A 74 9.78 0.44 6.12
CA VAL A 74 10.85 -0.04 5.25
C VAL A 74 12.02 0.92 5.22
N ALA A 75 11.72 2.22 5.14
CA ALA A 75 12.77 3.24 4.98
C ALA A 75 13.64 3.40 6.22
N PHE A 76 13.06 3.19 7.40
CA PHE A 76 13.77 3.44 8.66
C PHE A 76 14.06 2.19 9.48
N GLU A 77 13.71 1.03 8.96
CA GLU A 77 13.98 -0.22 9.64
C GLU A 77 15.24 -0.85 9.05
N HIS A 78 16.12 -1.31 9.93
CA HIS A 78 17.39 -1.91 9.51
C HIS A 78 17.51 -3.35 9.92
#